data_3225e86c9ad83384c5947b50ec73095a
#
_entry.id   3225e86c9ad83384c5947b50ec73095a
#
_cell.length_a   1.000
_cell.length_b   1.000
_cell.length_c   1.000
_cell.angle_alpha   90.00
_cell.angle_beta   90.00
_cell.angle_gamma   90.00
#
_symmetry.space_group_name_H-M   'P 1'
#
loop_
_entity.id
_entity.type
_entity.pdbx_description
1 polymer ?
#
loop_
_entity_poly.entity_id
_entity_poly.type
_entity_poly.pdbx_seq_one_letter_code
_entity_poly.pdbx_strand_id
1 'polypeptide(L)'
;VNAAARSAANLEGAPVIKEIITDEDILSKPCEPATAEDASIGTDLVETLLASDEAVCLAANQIGETKCIVAYLNEAGRPVVMYNPKVTQKLKPYTAVEACLSREEPTAVQRYDWIRVSYDRFQDGKLVPAKKKLEGNAAQAVQHMIDHCEGILV
;
A
#
# COMPACT_ATOMS: atom_id res chain seq x y z
N VAL A 1 -5.59 -16.34 -6.86
CA VAL A 1 -7.04 -16.46 -7.06
C VAL A 1 -7.40 -15.83 -8.39
N ASN A 2 -8.03 -16.58 -9.27
CA ASN A 2 -8.47 -16.07 -10.56
C ASN A 2 -9.77 -15.25 -10.41
N ALA A 3 -10.15 -14.51 -11.45
CA ALA A 3 -11.32 -13.62 -11.40
C ALA A 3 -12.62 -14.35 -11.08
N ALA A 4 -12.81 -15.55 -11.59
CA ALA A 4 -14.02 -16.33 -11.34
C ALA A 4 -14.09 -16.80 -9.88
N ALA A 5 -13.00 -17.31 -9.35
CA ALA A 5 -12.92 -17.71 -7.94
C ALA A 5 -13.11 -16.50 -7.01
N ARG A 6 -12.55 -15.37 -7.38
CA ARG A 6 -12.72 -14.12 -6.65
C ARG A 6 -14.18 -13.68 -6.60
N SER A 7 -14.86 -13.70 -7.73
CA SER A 7 -16.27 -13.35 -7.80
C SER A 7 -17.13 -14.27 -6.93
N ALA A 8 -16.89 -15.58 -6.98
CA ALA A 8 -17.58 -16.55 -6.15
C ALA A 8 -17.32 -16.30 -4.66
N ALA A 9 -16.06 -16.04 -4.29
CA ALA A 9 -15.69 -15.73 -2.92
C ALA A 9 -16.43 -14.48 -2.39
N ASN A 10 -16.52 -13.43 -3.22
CA ASN A 10 -17.23 -12.21 -2.86
C ASN A 10 -18.74 -12.46 -2.65
N LEU A 11 -19.35 -13.26 -3.50
CA LEU A 11 -20.77 -13.63 -3.36
C LEU A 11 -21.04 -14.41 -2.07
N GLU A 12 -20.07 -15.18 -1.63
CA GLU A 12 -20.16 -15.96 -0.40
C GLU A 12 -19.69 -15.18 0.83
N GLY A 13 -19.20 -13.95 0.64
CA GLY A 13 -18.66 -13.12 1.72
C GLY A 13 -17.26 -13.48 2.17
N ALA A 14 -16.59 -14.40 1.46
CA ALA A 14 -15.21 -14.78 1.77
C ALA A 14 -14.22 -13.69 1.32
N PRO A 15 -13.14 -13.40 2.10
CA PRO A 15 -12.14 -12.43 1.71
C PRO A 15 -11.30 -12.91 0.52
N VAL A 16 -10.83 -11.96 -0.29
CA VAL A 16 -9.90 -12.23 -1.38
C VAL A 16 -8.48 -11.96 -0.87
N ILE A 17 -7.69 -13.02 -0.75
CA ILE A 17 -6.31 -12.96 -0.29
C ILE A 17 -5.40 -13.22 -1.47
N LYS A 18 -4.53 -12.26 -1.78
CA LYS A 18 -3.60 -12.34 -2.90
C LYS A 18 -2.23 -12.86 -2.45
N GLU A 19 -1.56 -13.53 -3.37
CA GLU A 19 -0.18 -13.93 -3.18
C GLU A 19 0.75 -12.71 -3.28
N ILE A 20 1.73 -12.64 -2.39
CA ILE A 20 2.72 -11.55 -2.39
C ILE A 20 3.72 -11.74 -3.53
N ILE A 21 3.86 -10.73 -4.36
CA ILE A 21 4.77 -10.72 -5.49
C ILE A 21 6.20 -10.46 -4.98
N THR A 22 7.14 -11.25 -5.49
CA THR A 22 8.58 -11.08 -5.21
C THR A 22 9.37 -10.78 -6.48
N ASP A 23 8.73 -10.75 -7.64
CA ASP A 23 9.36 -10.49 -8.94
C ASP A 23 9.84 -9.03 -9.02
N GLU A 24 11.15 -8.84 -9.02
CA GLU A 24 11.76 -7.50 -9.09
C GLU A 24 11.45 -6.77 -10.40
N ASP A 25 11.16 -7.49 -11.49
CA ASP A 25 10.77 -6.85 -12.76
C ASP A 25 9.43 -6.15 -12.63
N ILE A 26 8.52 -6.70 -11.83
CA ILE A 26 7.24 -6.07 -11.53
C ILE A 26 7.43 -4.94 -10.52
N LEU A 27 8.16 -5.19 -9.44
CA LEU A 27 8.32 -4.26 -8.32
C LEU A 27 9.18 -3.04 -8.65
N SER A 28 10.02 -3.13 -9.68
CA SER A 28 10.89 -2.03 -10.11
C SER A 28 10.23 -1.08 -11.12
N LYS A 29 9.01 -1.35 -11.54
CA LYS A 29 8.26 -0.49 -12.46
C LYS A 29 7.46 0.55 -11.69
N PRO A 30 7.50 1.84 -12.10
CA PRO A 30 6.58 2.83 -11.57
C PRO A 30 5.14 2.40 -11.84
N CYS A 31 4.28 2.61 -10.85
CA CYS A 31 2.86 2.28 -10.98
C CYS A 31 2.09 3.39 -11.71
N GLU A 32 1.01 3.01 -12.37
CA GLU A 32 0.11 3.95 -13.03
C GLU A 32 -0.80 4.62 -12.00
N PRO A 33 -1.27 5.84 -12.27
CA PRO A 33 -2.28 6.48 -11.41
C PRO A 33 -3.52 5.61 -11.27
N ALA A 34 -4.07 5.57 -10.06
CA ALA A 34 -5.32 4.88 -9.79
C ALA A 34 -6.52 5.76 -10.12
N THR A 35 -7.60 5.12 -10.51
CA THR A 35 -8.89 5.77 -10.76
C THR A 35 -9.98 5.14 -9.89
N ALA A 36 -11.19 5.68 -9.92
CA ALA A 36 -12.31 5.13 -9.17
C ALA A 36 -12.66 3.68 -9.59
N GLU A 37 -12.29 3.29 -10.81
CA GLU A 37 -12.49 1.91 -11.30
C GLU A 37 -11.59 0.89 -10.59
N ASP A 38 -10.54 1.36 -9.91
CA ASP A 38 -9.57 0.52 -9.22
C ASP A 38 -9.94 0.25 -7.74
N ALA A 39 -11.16 0.60 -7.33
CA ALA A 39 -11.60 0.43 -5.93
C ALA A 39 -11.52 -1.03 -5.45
N SER A 40 -11.73 -2.00 -6.34
CA SER A 40 -11.62 -3.42 -6.00
C SER A 40 -10.19 -3.81 -5.62
N ILE A 41 -9.18 -3.13 -6.17
CA ILE A 41 -7.77 -3.34 -5.81
C ILE A 41 -7.55 -2.91 -4.36
N GLY A 42 -8.12 -1.77 -3.96
CA GLY A 42 -8.06 -1.31 -2.57
C GLY A 42 -8.67 -2.31 -1.60
N THR A 43 -9.80 -2.90 -1.96
CA THR A 43 -10.45 -3.95 -1.17
C THR A 43 -9.55 -5.20 -1.06
N ASP A 44 -8.96 -5.64 -2.16
CA ASP A 44 -8.06 -6.79 -2.17
C ASP A 44 -6.81 -6.55 -1.32
N LEU A 45 -6.29 -5.32 -1.35
CA LEU A 45 -5.17 -4.93 -0.49
C LEU A 45 -5.52 -5.06 0.99
N VAL A 46 -6.67 -4.55 1.38
CA VAL A 46 -7.14 -4.62 2.78
C VAL A 46 -7.29 -6.07 3.22
N GLU A 47 -7.95 -6.90 2.42
CA GLU A 47 -8.18 -8.30 2.76
C GLU A 47 -6.87 -9.08 2.85
N THR A 48 -5.94 -8.83 1.94
CA THR A 48 -4.63 -9.47 1.96
C THR A 48 -3.79 -9.00 3.15
N LEU A 49 -3.82 -7.69 3.45
CA LEU A 49 -3.12 -7.11 4.59
C LEU A 49 -3.63 -7.69 5.91
N LEU A 50 -4.95 -7.76 6.09
CA LEU A 50 -5.55 -8.28 7.32
C LEU A 50 -5.31 -9.78 7.52
N ALA A 51 -5.05 -10.52 6.44
CA ALA A 51 -4.74 -11.95 6.51
C ALA A 51 -3.27 -12.22 6.89
N SER A 52 -2.41 -11.22 6.85
CA SER A 52 -1.01 -11.36 7.21
C SER A 52 -0.80 -11.08 8.70
N ASP A 53 -0.06 -11.94 9.38
CA ASP A 53 0.31 -11.74 10.79
C ASP A 53 1.49 -10.78 10.95
N GLU A 54 2.25 -10.56 9.89
CA GLU A 54 3.49 -9.78 9.92
C GLU A 54 3.37 -8.39 9.31
N ALA A 55 2.55 -8.25 8.26
CA ALA A 55 2.47 -7.01 7.50
C ALA A 55 1.67 -5.94 8.23
N VAL A 56 2.17 -4.71 8.20
CA VAL A 56 1.45 -3.52 8.66
C VAL A 56 1.10 -2.59 7.51
N CYS A 57 1.58 -2.88 6.31
CA CYS A 57 1.32 -2.11 5.10
C CYS A 57 1.54 -2.97 3.87
N LEU A 58 0.92 -2.58 2.76
CA LEU A 58 0.99 -3.32 1.50
C LEU A 58 0.69 -2.37 0.33
N ALA A 59 1.45 -2.48 -0.75
CA ALA A 59 1.23 -1.71 -1.96
C ALA A 59 0.63 -2.60 -3.06
N ALA A 60 -0.10 -2.00 -3.99
CA ALA A 60 -0.81 -2.74 -5.04
C ALA A 60 0.12 -3.59 -5.90
N ASN A 61 1.33 -3.12 -6.21
CA ASN A 61 2.27 -3.92 -7.01
C ASN A 61 2.73 -5.19 -6.29
N GLN A 62 2.66 -5.23 -4.96
CA GLN A 62 2.98 -6.43 -4.18
C GLN A 62 1.91 -7.51 -4.29
N ILE A 63 0.74 -7.19 -4.83
CA ILE A 63 -0.30 -8.16 -5.15
C ILE A 63 -0.54 -8.29 -6.66
N GLY A 64 0.40 -7.79 -7.47
CA GLY A 64 0.37 -7.94 -8.92
C GLY A 64 -0.39 -6.86 -9.68
N GLU A 65 -0.80 -5.80 -9.01
CA GLU A 65 -1.53 -4.69 -9.63
C GLU A 65 -0.66 -3.44 -9.69
N THR A 66 -0.32 -2.99 -10.91
CA THR A 66 0.61 -1.87 -11.10
C THR A 66 -0.07 -0.50 -11.04
N LYS A 67 -0.80 -0.26 -9.96
CA LYS A 67 -1.51 0.98 -9.68
C LYS A 67 -0.99 1.63 -8.39
N CYS A 68 -1.05 2.94 -8.32
CA CYS A 68 -0.61 3.69 -7.14
C CYS A 68 -1.68 3.64 -6.05
N ILE A 69 -1.76 2.48 -5.38
CA ILE A 69 -2.68 2.25 -4.27
C ILE A 69 -1.89 1.58 -3.15
N VAL A 70 -2.03 2.09 -1.95
CA VAL A 70 -1.37 1.52 -0.77
C VAL A 70 -2.38 1.36 0.36
N ALA A 71 -2.12 0.39 1.23
CA ALA A 71 -2.90 0.19 2.44
C ALA A 71 -1.95 0.05 3.63
N TYR A 72 -2.34 0.58 4.77
CA TYR A 72 -1.59 0.43 6.01
C TYR A 72 -2.55 0.32 7.19
N LEU A 73 -2.05 -0.23 8.30
CA LEU A 73 -2.80 -0.28 9.55
C LEU A 73 -2.45 0.95 10.38
N ASN A 74 -3.49 1.67 10.82
CA ASN A 74 -3.30 2.81 11.71
C ASN A 74 -3.02 2.35 13.14
N GLU A 75 -2.85 3.29 14.07
CA GLU A 75 -2.56 2.99 15.46
C GLU A 75 -3.64 2.14 16.15
N ALA A 76 -4.89 2.24 15.68
CA ALA A 76 -6.01 1.44 16.17
C ALA A 76 -6.08 0.05 15.52
N GLY A 77 -5.11 -0.29 14.65
CA GLY A 77 -5.10 -1.54 13.90
C GLY A 77 -6.11 -1.61 12.77
N ARG A 78 -6.64 -0.48 12.34
CA ARG A 78 -7.62 -0.40 11.26
C ARG A 78 -6.95 -0.11 9.93
N PRO A 79 -7.38 -0.75 8.84
CA PRO A 79 -6.81 -0.49 7.53
C PRO A 79 -7.22 0.88 6.98
N VAL A 80 -6.26 1.58 6.39
CA VAL A 80 -6.46 2.83 5.66
C VAL A 80 -5.94 2.62 4.25
N VAL A 81 -6.73 2.97 3.24
CA VAL A 81 -6.33 2.87 1.84
C VAL A 81 -6.09 4.27 1.29
N MET A 82 -4.94 4.45 0.64
CA MET A 82 -4.59 5.70 -0.03
C MET A 82 -4.43 5.44 -1.53
N TYR A 83 -5.16 6.18 -2.34
CA TYR A 83 -5.04 6.17 -3.79
C TYR A 83 -4.16 7.34 -4.20
N ASN A 84 -3.18 7.11 -5.07
CA ASN A 84 -2.27 8.14 -5.56
C ASN A 84 -1.58 8.93 -4.44
N PRO A 85 -0.98 8.26 -3.46
CA PRO A 85 -0.35 8.97 -2.34
C PRO A 85 0.91 9.71 -2.77
N LYS A 86 1.12 10.89 -2.20
CA LYS A 86 2.28 11.72 -2.47
C LYS A 86 2.72 12.45 -1.21
N VAL A 87 4.01 12.37 -0.88
CA VAL A 87 4.57 13.14 0.24
C VAL A 87 4.74 14.59 -0.21
N THR A 88 4.05 15.50 0.47
CA THR A 88 4.12 16.94 0.16
C THR A 88 5.01 17.71 1.12
N GLN A 89 5.26 17.17 2.30
CA GLN A 89 6.17 17.76 3.29
C GLN A 89 6.79 16.66 4.14
N LYS A 90 8.06 16.81 4.49
CA LYS A 90 8.79 15.82 5.29
C LYS A 90 9.76 16.51 6.22
N LEU A 91 9.85 16.02 7.46
CA LEU A 91 10.69 16.58 8.52
C LEU A 91 11.34 15.45 9.32
N LYS A 92 12.45 15.77 9.97
CA LYS A 92 13.17 14.87 10.89
C LYS A 92 13.68 13.60 10.19
N PRO A 93 14.70 13.73 9.32
CA PRO A 93 15.28 12.57 8.63
C PRO A 93 16.01 11.65 9.60
N TYR A 94 15.94 10.35 9.31
CA TYR A 94 16.68 9.30 10.03
C TYR A 94 16.92 8.12 9.10
N THR A 95 17.85 7.24 9.49
CA THR A 95 18.10 6.00 8.76
C THR A 95 17.33 4.86 9.43
N ALA A 96 16.54 4.16 8.63
CA ALA A 96 15.80 2.98 9.06
C ALA A 96 16.31 1.73 8.36
N VAL A 97 16.23 0.58 9.04
CA VAL A 97 16.44 -0.73 8.42
C VAL A 97 15.07 -1.37 8.31
N GLU A 98 14.63 -1.63 7.08
CA GLU A 98 13.27 -2.09 6.81
C GLU A 98 13.23 -3.47 6.18
N ALA A 99 12.30 -4.29 6.66
CA ALA A 99 11.96 -5.57 6.06
C ALA A 99 10.72 -5.40 5.18
N CYS A 100 10.63 -6.18 4.11
CA CYS A 100 9.49 -6.19 3.21
C CYS A 100 9.12 -7.63 2.87
N LEU A 101 7.81 -7.93 2.81
CA LEU A 101 7.32 -9.26 2.42
C LEU A 101 7.79 -9.68 1.03
N SER A 102 8.10 -8.73 0.17
CA SER A 102 8.54 -8.98 -1.20
C SER A 102 10.04 -9.22 -1.33
N ARG A 103 10.82 -9.09 -0.25
CA ARG A 103 12.28 -9.25 -0.28
C ARG A 103 12.78 -10.02 0.92
N GLU A 104 13.81 -10.83 0.71
CA GLU A 104 14.41 -11.66 1.75
C GLU A 104 15.27 -10.85 2.73
N GLU A 105 16.01 -9.87 2.21
CA GLU A 105 16.99 -9.11 2.98
C GLU A 105 16.46 -7.74 3.38
N PRO A 106 16.68 -7.30 4.62
CA PRO A 106 16.36 -5.93 5.04
C PRO A 106 17.18 -4.90 4.28
N THR A 107 16.63 -3.72 4.10
CA THR A 107 17.27 -2.61 3.39
C THR A 107 17.40 -1.40 4.30
N ALA A 108 18.58 -0.77 4.33
CA ALA A 108 18.78 0.50 5.01
C ALA A 108 18.34 1.65 4.11
N VAL A 109 17.45 2.50 4.61
CA VAL A 109 16.87 3.60 3.84
C VAL A 109 16.77 4.85 4.69
N GLN A 110 16.74 6.01 4.02
CA GLN A 110 16.43 7.27 4.70
C GLN A 110 14.92 7.44 4.78
N ARG A 111 14.43 7.75 5.98
CA ARG A 111 13.03 8.02 6.24
C ARG A 111 12.90 9.34 6.99
N TYR A 112 11.66 9.82 7.10
CA TYR A 112 11.33 11.03 7.85
C TYR A 112 10.31 10.69 8.91
N ASP A 113 10.56 11.13 10.13
CA ASP A 113 9.70 10.83 11.28
C ASP A 113 8.32 11.50 11.18
N TRP A 114 8.24 12.58 10.43
CA TRP A 114 7.00 13.32 10.20
C TRP A 114 6.83 13.63 8.72
N ILE A 115 5.64 13.32 8.18
CA ILE A 115 5.30 13.62 6.79
C ILE A 115 3.88 14.16 6.70
N ARG A 116 3.63 14.93 5.63
CA ARG A 116 2.29 15.23 5.16
C ARG A 116 2.11 14.54 3.82
N VAL A 117 0.99 13.83 3.68
CA VAL A 117 0.66 13.07 2.47
C VAL A 117 -0.60 13.65 1.87
N SER A 118 -0.58 13.96 0.58
CA SER A 118 -1.79 14.18 -0.19
C SER A 118 -2.13 12.88 -0.92
N TYR A 119 -3.41 12.53 -0.95
CA TYR A 119 -3.86 11.28 -1.57
C TYR A 119 -5.33 11.42 -1.93
N ASP A 120 -5.84 10.42 -2.62
CA ASP A 120 -7.27 10.30 -2.84
C ASP A 120 -7.81 9.17 -1.98
N ARG A 121 -9.02 9.34 -1.47
CA ARG A 121 -9.77 8.29 -0.81
C ARG A 121 -11.00 7.95 -1.65
N PHE A 122 -11.43 6.70 -1.60
CA PHE A 122 -12.62 6.26 -2.30
C PHE A 122 -13.85 6.54 -1.43
N GLN A 123 -14.77 7.32 -1.94
CA GLN A 123 -15.99 7.68 -1.24
C GLN A 123 -17.14 7.86 -2.24
N ASP A 124 -18.23 7.15 -2.01
CA ASP A 124 -19.46 7.26 -2.84
C ASP A 124 -19.19 7.08 -4.34
N GLY A 125 -18.37 6.07 -4.68
CA GLY A 125 -18.04 5.75 -6.05
C GLY A 125 -17.02 6.65 -6.72
N LYS A 126 -16.38 7.55 -5.97
CA LYS A 126 -15.44 8.54 -6.51
C LYS A 126 -14.15 8.57 -5.70
N LEU A 127 -13.06 9.00 -6.33
CA LEU A 127 -11.85 9.38 -5.63
C LEU A 127 -11.96 10.85 -5.20
N VAL A 128 -11.80 11.08 -3.90
CA VAL A 128 -11.94 12.42 -3.29
C VAL A 128 -10.59 12.82 -2.69
N PRO A 129 -10.06 14.02 -3.03
CA PRO A 129 -8.79 14.47 -2.47
C PRO A 129 -8.82 14.56 -0.95
N ALA A 130 -7.72 14.13 -0.33
CA ALA A 130 -7.55 14.17 1.12
C ALA A 130 -6.08 14.46 1.45
N LYS A 131 -5.86 14.89 2.69
CA LYS A 131 -4.52 15.13 3.22
C LYS A 131 -4.43 14.55 4.62
N LYS A 132 -3.25 14.08 4.98
CA LYS A 132 -3.03 13.50 6.29
C LYS A 132 -1.62 13.78 6.78
N LYS A 133 -1.49 14.08 8.05
CA LYS A 133 -0.20 14.15 8.74
C LYS A 133 0.04 12.81 9.38
N LEU A 134 1.24 12.29 9.21
CA LEU A 134 1.66 11.02 9.78
C LEU A 134 3.01 11.19 10.47
N GLU A 135 3.22 10.43 11.53
CA GLU A 135 4.50 10.40 12.23
C GLU A 135 4.80 9.00 12.75
N GLY A 136 6.06 8.76 13.10
CA GLY A 136 6.49 7.49 13.66
C GLY A 136 6.30 6.33 12.69
N ASN A 137 5.79 5.22 13.19
CA ASN A 137 5.63 3.97 12.43
C ASN A 137 4.70 4.13 11.23
N ALA A 138 3.62 4.88 11.37
CA ALA A 138 2.69 5.11 10.26
C ALA A 138 3.36 5.90 9.13
N ALA A 139 4.14 6.93 9.47
CA ALA A 139 4.90 7.68 8.48
C ALA A 139 5.93 6.81 7.77
N GLN A 140 6.64 5.97 8.52
CA GLN A 140 7.62 5.05 7.95
C GLN A 140 6.96 4.07 6.97
N ALA A 141 5.85 3.45 7.37
CA ALA A 141 5.14 2.49 6.54
C ALA A 141 4.64 3.12 5.24
N VAL A 142 4.04 4.30 5.30
CA VAL A 142 3.52 4.97 4.12
C VAL A 142 4.64 5.39 3.18
N GLN A 143 5.78 5.88 3.69
CA GLN A 143 6.94 6.20 2.85
C GLN A 143 7.46 4.97 2.11
N HIS A 144 7.55 3.82 2.79
CA HIS A 144 7.95 2.56 2.17
C HIS A 144 6.99 2.18 1.04
N MET A 145 5.69 2.32 1.26
CA MET A 145 4.67 2.00 0.26
C MET A 145 4.70 2.96 -0.93
N ILE A 146 4.99 4.23 -0.69
CA ILE A 146 5.15 5.21 -1.78
C ILE A 146 6.38 4.85 -2.65
N ASP A 147 7.46 4.37 -2.04
CA ASP A 147 8.60 3.85 -2.80
C ASP A 147 8.17 2.72 -3.74
N HIS A 148 7.32 1.80 -3.28
CA HIS A 148 6.76 0.77 -4.15
C HIS A 148 5.98 1.36 -5.32
N CYS A 149 5.20 2.41 -5.09
CA CYS A 149 4.46 3.09 -6.15
C CYS A 149 5.40 3.67 -7.22
N GLU A 150 6.59 4.08 -6.82
CA GLU A 150 7.60 4.65 -7.72
C GLU A 150 8.50 3.59 -8.35
N GLY A 151 8.32 2.32 -8.01
CA GLY A 151 9.15 1.23 -8.50
C GLY A 151 10.51 1.15 -7.81
N ILE A 152 10.64 1.72 -6.62
CA ILE A 152 11.87 1.67 -5.85
C ILE A 152 11.87 0.41 -4.99
N LEU A 153 12.91 -0.40 -5.13
CA LEU A 153 13.08 -1.64 -4.34
C LEU A 153 13.67 -1.32 -2.97
N VAL A 154 12.93 -1.65 -1.92
CA VAL A 154 13.35 -1.43 -0.53
C VAL A 154 13.12 -2.66 0.35
#